data_f500b7b9a46b16fbf457ecf9f9bec748
#
_entry.id   f500b7b9a46b16fbf457ecf9f9bec748
#
_cell.length_a   1.000
_cell.length_b   1.000
_cell.length_c   1.000
_cell.angle_alpha   90.00
_cell.angle_beta   90.00
_cell.angle_gamma   90.00
#
_symmetry.space_group_name_H-M   'P 1'
#
loop_
_entity.id
_entity.type
_entity.pdbx_description
1 polymer ?
#
loop_
_entity_poly.entity_id
_entity_poly.type
_entity_poly.pdbx_seq_one_letter_code
_entity_poly.pdbx_strand_id
1 'polypeptide(L)'
;MQQNIDTSKIEIDGIDLTQDLSSISTEQLFEMREHAYQTSALHCSMQVTLKTCRNSMYGATSNKHYAFCNIEVAEDITAEGRFYIHTGERLINEYMRNKWHLDYELHKKIAEHPLFKDEVDLSSPIEQLPEKDRVLYIDTDSIYVDFEDLLESLHYHGKHWADLIVFMNDERLAAMFDKGLTDIVNKRHGKSVLLFDLETIADTAIFMAKKKYVQCIQWQDGRMFEDPLQHIKGKGIELIQTGSSQLVRDMLKYAYQAILGNKLKTSVDYKKLIQKLWKRFEREENIELLCAYVNAGKFKTYVLDDVNEVKMAPRCLPQYRGAALHNYLVRKHKLMTKYKFIENGRMYWYMIDKNNALLDEPFDWDAFAFNPAEYPEEFAKMLPMDKLYQFFKLVVSPLERIASLTGINTADPLVNELLPTLI
;
A
#
# COMPACT_ATOMS: atom_id res chain seq x y z
N MET A 1 -14.70 14.37 18.71
CA MET A 1 -14.60 15.77 19.18
C MET A 1 -13.50 16.42 18.37
N GLN A 2 -13.81 16.89 17.17
CA GLN A 2 -13.11 18.07 16.73
C GLN A 2 -13.60 19.16 17.70
N GLN A 3 -12.81 19.48 18.69
CA GLN A 3 -12.92 20.79 19.30
C GLN A 3 -12.85 21.74 18.10
N ASN A 4 -13.86 22.60 17.93
CA ASN A 4 -13.67 23.83 17.20
C ASN A 4 -12.40 24.44 17.80
N ILE A 5 -11.29 24.19 17.15
CA ILE A 5 -10.03 24.80 17.52
C ILE A 5 -10.30 26.26 17.21
N ASP A 6 -10.51 27.03 18.25
CA ASP A 6 -10.58 28.49 18.14
C ASP A 6 -9.23 28.94 17.58
N THR A 7 -9.16 29.05 16.25
CA THR A 7 -7.94 29.45 15.56
C THR A 7 -7.48 30.85 15.95
N SER A 8 -8.30 31.59 16.70
CA SER A 8 -7.92 32.89 17.26
C SER A 8 -6.89 32.81 18.41
N LYS A 9 -6.50 31.59 18.83
CA LYS A 9 -5.56 31.35 19.94
C LYS A 9 -4.64 30.13 19.72
N ILE A 10 -4.33 29.78 18.47
CA ILE A 10 -3.37 28.73 18.24
C ILE A 10 -1.96 29.27 18.35
N GLU A 11 -1.38 29.10 19.53
CA GLU A 11 0.05 29.16 19.74
C GLU A 11 0.61 27.75 19.62
N ILE A 12 1.38 27.47 18.56
CA ILE A 12 2.12 26.22 18.43
C ILE A 12 3.56 26.51 18.76
N ASP A 13 4.00 26.08 19.93
CA ASP A 13 5.37 26.19 20.42
C ASP A 13 5.99 27.61 20.28
N GLY A 14 5.22 28.64 20.65
CA GLY A 14 5.66 30.04 20.58
C GLY A 14 5.43 30.73 19.23
N ILE A 15 4.75 30.10 18.29
CA ILE A 15 4.35 30.68 17.01
C ILE A 15 2.88 31.10 17.10
N ASP A 16 2.62 32.41 17.13
CA ASP A 16 1.27 32.95 17.02
C ASP A 16 0.82 32.93 15.54
N LEU A 17 -0.05 31.99 15.19
CA LEU A 17 -0.59 31.85 13.83
C LEU A 17 -1.69 32.89 13.53
N THR A 18 -2.04 33.73 14.49
CA THR A 18 -3.02 34.82 14.28
C THR A 18 -2.37 36.12 13.77
N GLN A 19 -1.02 36.15 13.71
CA GLN A 19 -0.30 37.33 13.18
C GLN A 19 -0.52 37.52 11.69
N ASP A 20 -0.67 38.75 11.27
CA ASP A 20 -0.66 39.09 9.85
C ASP A 20 0.72 38.78 9.23
N LEU A 21 0.81 37.68 8.52
CA LEU A 21 2.05 37.23 7.90
C LEU A 21 2.63 38.22 6.90
N SER A 22 1.82 39.14 6.38
CA SER A 22 2.28 40.23 5.48
C SER A 22 3.21 41.23 6.13
N SER A 23 3.18 41.33 7.46
CA SER A 23 4.04 42.23 8.26
C SER A 23 5.39 41.60 8.66
N ILE A 24 5.61 40.32 8.39
CA ILE A 24 6.78 39.55 8.81
C ILE A 24 7.85 39.57 7.72
N SER A 25 9.13 39.75 8.07
CA SER A 25 10.20 39.70 7.08
C SER A 25 10.38 38.28 6.49
N THR A 26 10.92 38.21 5.29
CA THR A 26 11.19 36.92 4.62
C THR A 26 12.11 36.01 5.44
N GLU A 27 13.08 36.57 6.15
CA GLU A 27 13.99 35.84 7.05
C GLU A 27 13.24 35.23 8.23
N GLN A 28 12.38 36.02 8.89
CA GLN A 28 11.53 35.52 9.98
C GLN A 28 10.55 34.45 9.51
N LEU A 29 9.96 34.58 8.32
CA LEU A 29 9.11 33.53 7.73
C LEU A 29 9.89 32.25 7.48
N PHE A 30 11.16 32.32 7.06
CA PHE A 30 12.03 31.17 6.92
C PHE A 30 12.32 30.49 8.27
N GLU A 31 12.63 31.25 9.31
CA GLU A 31 12.87 30.72 10.66
C GLU A 31 11.60 30.06 11.22
N MET A 32 10.44 30.70 11.09
CA MET A 32 9.15 30.12 11.49
C MET A 32 8.85 28.84 10.77
N ARG A 33 9.09 28.80 9.46
CA ARG A 33 8.89 27.58 8.66
C ARG A 33 9.80 26.46 9.13
N GLU A 34 11.08 26.74 9.34
CA GLU A 34 12.07 25.73 9.77
C GLU A 34 11.70 25.18 11.16
N HIS A 35 11.33 26.06 12.09
CA HIS A 35 10.85 25.68 13.42
C HIS A 35 9.58 24.81 13.33
N ALA A 36 8.61 25.16 12.49
CA ALA A 36 7.41 24.37 12.28
C ALA A 36 7.71 22.97 11.72
N TYR A 37 8.68 22.86 10.78
CA TYR A 37 9.14 21.56 10.27
C TYR A 37 9.81 20.70 11.36
N GLN A 38 10.69 21.29 12.17
CA GLN A 38 11.37 20.59 13.25
C GLN A 38 10.38 20.11 14.32
N THR A 39 9.43 20.95 14.71
CA THR A 39 8.37 20.63 15.65
C THR A 39 7.47 19.52 15.12
N SER A 40 7.03 19.63 13.86
CA SER A 40 6.24 18.59 13.21
C SER A 40 6.99 17.26 13.16
N ALA A 41 8.28 17.26 12.79
CA ALA A 41 9.11 16.06 12.77
C ALA A 41 9.27 15.43 14.15
N LEU A 42 9.43 16.24 15.20
CA LEU A 42 9.50 15.78 16.59
C LEU A 42 8.19 15.10 17.01
N HIS A 43 7.04 15.76 16.78
CA HIS A 43 5.72 15.21 17.12
C HIS A 43 5.42 13.92 16.36
N CYS A 44 5.74 13.85 15.07
CA CYS A 44 5.65 12.61 14.28
C CYS A 44 6.52 11.49 14.87
N SER A 45 7.76 11.79 15.25
CA SER A 45 8.67 10.82 15.87
C SER A 45 8.13 10.31 17.20
N MET A 46 7.60 11.22 18.06
CA MET A 46 6.99 10.85 19.32
C MET A 46 5.74 9.98 19.12
N GLN A 47 4.87 10.32 18.18
CA GLN A 47 3.69 9.54 17.85
C GLN A 47 4.06 8.12 17.39
N VAL A 48 5.02 7.99 16.47
CA VAL A 48 5.52 6.68 16.00
C VAL A 48 6.12 5.87 17.15
N THR A 49 6.89 6.51 18.02
CA THR A 49 7.50 5.84 19.18
C THR A 49 6.43 5.31 20.14
N LEU A 50 5.45 6.14 20.50
CA LEU A 50 4.35 5.74 21.39
C LEU A 50 3.51 4.61 20.77
N LYS A 51 3.20 4.72 19.46
CA LYS A 51 2.50 3.65 18.72
C LYS A 51 3.30 2.35 18.73
N THR A 52 4.62 2.43 18.53
CA THR A 52 5.51 1.26 18.56
C THR A 52 5.57 0.65 19.95
N CYS A 53 5.71 1.44 21.00
CA CYS A 53 5.71 0.95 22.39
C CYS A 53 4.38 0.23 22.73
N ARG A 54 3.25 0.84 22.38
CA ARG A 54 1.92 0.24 22.61
C ARG A 54 1.75 -1.08 21.87
N ASN A 55 2.15 -1.15 20.59
CA ASN A 55 2.07 -2.38 19.81
C ASN A 55 3.03 -3.45 20.31
N SER A 56 4.18 -3.06 20.87
CA SER A 56 5.15 -3.99 21.47
C SER A 56 4.61 -4.65 22.73
N MET A 57 3.76 -3.98 23.51
CA MET A 57 3.10 -4.59 24.68
C MET A 57 2.22 -5.78 24.26
N TYR A 58 1.39 -5.61 23.21
CA TYR A 58 0.63 -6.73 22.64
C TYR A 58 1.56 -7.83 22.11
N GLY A 59 2.62 -7.46 21.38
CA GLY A 59 3.62 -8.41 20.90
C GLY A 59 4.29 -9.21 22.03
N ALA A 60 4.55 -8.58 23.16
CA ALA A 60 5.12 -9.23 24.34
C ALA A 60 4.15 -10.23 24.99
N THR A 61 2.85 -9.91 25.05
CA THR A 61 1.83 -10.84 25.60
C THR A 61 1.64 -12.06 24.71
N SER A 62 1.81 -11.95 23.40
CA SER A 62 1.63 -13.04 22.43
C SER A 62 2.88 -13.89 22.17
N ASN A 63 4.05 -13.48 22.67
CA ASN A 63 5.32 -14.13 22.36
C ASN A 63 5.84 -14.96 23.56
N LYS A 64 5.90 -16.27 23.36
CA LYS A 64 6.35 -17.26 24.37
C LYS A 64 7.75 -17.04 24.98
N HIS A 65 8.57 -16.22 24.35
CA HIS A 65 9.94 -15.92 24.81
C HIS A 65 10.00 -14.70 25.75
N TYR A 66 8.88 -14.02 25.98
CA TYR A 66 8.80 -12.88 26.90
C TYR A 66 8.21 -13.28 28.26
N ALA A 67 8.72 -12.67 29.32
CA ALA A 67 8.25 -12.91 30.70
C ALA A 67 6.77 -12.53 30.90
N PHE A 68 6.23 -11.63 30.06
CA PHE A 68 4.83 -11.20 30.10
C PHE A 68 3.92 -11.99 29.15
N CYS A 69 4.38 -13.15 28.64
CA CYS A 69 3.57 -13.97 27.76
C CYS A 69 2.32 -14.45 28.46
N ASN A 70 1.17 -14.08 27.91
CA ASN A 70 -0.14 -14.59 28.30
C ASN A 70 -1.00 -14.71 27.04
N ILE A 71 -1.09 -15.93 26.53
CA ILE A 71 -1.78 -16.20 25.26
C ILE A 71 -3.28 -15.89 25.36
N GLU A 72 -3.91 -16.19 26.50
CA GLU A 72 -5.34 -15.92 26.72
C GLU A 72 -5.64 -14.42 26.61
N VAL A 73 -4.84 -13.58 27.28
CA VAL A 73 -4.97 -12.11 27.16
C VAL A 73 -4.73 -11.64 25.71
N ALA A 74 -3.78 -12.22 25.00
CA ALA A 74 -3.53 -11.85 23.60
C ALA A 74 -4.69 -12.25 22.68
N GLU A 75 -5.32 -13.41 22.94
CA GLU A 75 -6.52 -13.86 22.22
C GLU A 75 -7.71 -12.95 22.51
N ASP A 76 -7.93 -12.58 23.77
CA ASP A 76 -9.00 -11.67 24.19
C ASP A 76 -8.86 -10.29 23.52
N ILE A 77 -7.65 -9.70 23.50
CA ILE A 77 -7.38 -8.43 22.84
C ILE A 77 -7.79 -8.50 21.35
N THR A 78 -7.44 -9.58 20.67
CA THR A 78 -7.80 -9.73 19.24
C THR A 78 -9.28 -10.05 19.03
N ALA A 79 -9.91 -10.77 19.95
CA ALA A 79 -11.35 -11.04 19.91
C ALA A 79 -12.17 -9.76 20.10
N GLU A 80 -11.80 -8.94 21.07
CA GLU A 80 -12.40 -7.64 21.31
C GLU A 80 -12.20 -6.70 20.10
N GLY A 81 -10.99 -6.65 19.52
CA GLY A 81 -10.72 -5.87 18.29
C GLY A 81 -11.66 -6.29 17.15
N ARG A 82 -11.84 -7.60 16.91
CA ARG A 82 -12.79 -8.10 15.92
C ARG A 82 -14.23 -7.69 16.24
N PHE A 83 -14.63 -7.77 17.48
CA PHE A 83 -15.97 -7.39 17.91
C PHE A 83 -16.24 -5.90 17.62
N TYR A 84 -15.29 -5.02 17.95
CA TYR A 84 -15.49 -3.57 17.73
C TYR A 84 -15.48 -3.20 16.25
N ILE A 85 -14.59 -3.79 15.43
CA ILE A 85 -14.57 -3.49 13.99
C ILE A 85 -15.86 -3.95 13.30
N HIS A 86 -16.39 -5.13 13.63
CA HIS A 86 -17.69 -5.59 13.12
C HIS A 86 -18.88 -4.79 13.69
N THR A 87 -18.72 -4.18 14.86
CA THR A 87 -19.72 -3.23 15.36
C THR A 87 -19.72 -1.96 14.52
N GLY A 88 -18.55 -1.43 14.14
CA GLY A 88 -18.44 -0.31 13.21
C GLY A 88 -19.07 -0.60 11.85
N GLU A 89 -18.77 -1.77 11.28
CA GLU A 89 -19.40 -2.26 10.04
C GLU A 89 -20.95 -2.26 10.13
N ARG A 90 -21.50 -2.79 11.20
CA ARG A 90 -22.93 -2.83 11.42
C ARG A 90 -23.54 -1.44 11.57
N LEU A 91 -22.89 -0.55 12.31
CA LEU A 91 -23.37 0.82 12.53
C LEU A 91 -23.48 1.60 11.22
N ILE A 92 -22.47 1.54 10.36
CA ILE A 92 -22.49 2.26 9.09
C ILE A 92 -23.51 1.67 8.11
N ASN A 93 -23.56 0.34 7.99
CA ASN A 93 -24.56 -0.31 7.13
C ASN A 93 -26.00 -0.04 7.60
N GLU A 94 -26.25 -0.06 8.92
CA GLU A 94 -27.56 0.28 9.50
C GLU A 94 -27.93 1.75 9.22
N TYR A 95 -26.98 2.68 9.39
CA TYR A 95 -27.19 4.08 9.11
C TYR A 95 -27.54 4.31 7.63
N MET A 96 -26.72 3.81 6.73
CA MET A 96 -26.93 3.99 5.29
C MET A 96 -28.25 3.39 4.81
N ARG A 97 -28.60 2.20 5.30
CA ARG A 97 -29.82 1.50 4.90
C ARG A 97 -31.10 2.08 5.50
N ASN A 98 -31.10 2.33 6.82
CA ASN A 98 -32.34 2.56 7.56
C ASN A 98 -32.52 3.99 8.06
N LYS A 99 -31.44 4.80 8.10
CA LYS A 99 -31.48 6.13 8.71
C LYS A 99 -31.14 7.24 7.73
N TRP A 100 -30.33 6.97 6.72
CA TRP A 100 -29.90 7.96 5.76
C TRP A 100 -31.06 8.72 5.13
N HIS A 101 -32.02 8.05 4.53
CA HIS A 101 -33.16 8.67 3.88
C HIS A 101 -34.08 9.47 4.83
N LEU A 102 -33.97 9.29 6.15
CA LEU A 102 -34.70 9.99 7.18
C LEU A 102 -33.91 11.12 7.86
N ASP A 103 -32.64 11.30 7.50
CA ASP A 103 -31.77 12.31 8.12
C ASP A 103 -31.94 13.69 7.47
N TYR A 104 -33.18 14.19 7.52
CA TYR A 104 -33.57 15.48 6.95
C TYR A 104 -32.74 16.66 7.47
N GLU A 105 -32.21 16.54 8.69
CA GLU A 105 -31.39 17.59 9.30
C GLU A 105 -30.05 17.69 8.60
N LEU A 106 -29.40 16.55 8.33
CA LEU A 106 -28.14 16.51 7.57
C LEU A 106 -28.38 16.93 6.11
N HIS A 107 -29.45 16.42 5.47
CA HIS A 107 -29.77 16.79 4.10
C HIS A 107 -29.98 18.31 3.94
N LYS A 108 -30.66 18.94 4.90
CA LYS A 108 -30.83 20.39 4.91
C LYS A 108 -29.49 21.13 5.02
N LYS A 109 -28.60 20.67 5.93
CA LYS A 109 -27.26 21.26 6.08
C LYS A 109 -26.44 21.13 4.80
N ILE A 110 -26.53 19.99 4.10
CA ILE A 110 -25.87 19.78 2.80
C ILE A 110 -26.42 20.77 1.75
N ALA A 111 -27.75 20.89 1.64
CA ALA A 111 -28.39 21.78 0.67
C ALA A 111 -28.12 23.27 0.92
N GLU A 112 -27.91 23.66 2.15
CA GLU A 112 -27.61 25.05 2.54
C GLU A 112 -26.10 25.38 2.53
N HIS A 113 -25.23 24.35 2.42
CA HIS A 113 -23.78 24.52 2.49
C HIS A 113 -23.22 25.22 1.24
N PRO A 114 -22.39 26.26 1.37
CA PRO A 114 -21.91 27.06 0.24
C PRO A 114 -21.20 26.26 -0.86
N LEU A 115 -20.51 25.19 -0.52
CA LEU A 115 -19.79 24.33 -1.50
C LEU A 115 -20.71 23.34 -2.21
N PHE A 116 -21.80 22.88 -1.57
CA PHE A 116 -22.59 21.74 -2.08
C PHE A 116 -23.97 22.14 -2.62
N LYS A 117 -24.50 23.30 -2.24
CA LYS A 117 -25.86 23.75 -2.59
C LYS A 117 -26.18 23.72 -4.10
N ASP A 118 -25.16 23.93 -4.94
CA ASP A 118 -25.29 23.91 -6.39
C ASP A 118 -24.77 22.58 -6.98
N GLU A 119 -24.36 21.62 -6.15
CA GLU A 119 -23.79 20.33 -6.57
C GLU A 119 -24.70 19.14 -6.17
N VAL A 120 -25.80 19.37 -5.46
CA VAL A 120 -26.80 18.37 -5.07
C VAL A 120 -28.19 18.77 -5.56
N ASP A 121 -29.03 17.81 -5.89
CA ASP A 121 -30.44 18.04 -6.18
C ASP A 121 -31.31 17.28 -5.17
N LEU A 122 -31.90 18.03 -4.24
CA LEU A 122 -32.81 17.53 -3.21
C LEU A 122 -34.26 17.98 -3.45
N SER A 123 -34.61 18.24 -4.72
CA SER A 123 -35.97 18.58 -5.11
C SER A 123 -36.99 17.43 -4.88
N SER A 124 -36.50 16.21 -4.89
CA SER A 124 -37.20 14.98 -4.56
C SER A 124 -36.75 14.39 -3.23
N PRO A 125 -37.64 13.72 -2.47
CA PRO A 125 -37.25 12.99 -1.27
C PRO A 125 -36.18 11.93 -1.58
N ILE A 126 -35.20 11.80 -0.71
CA ILE A 126 -34.18 10.73 -0.81
C ILE A 126 -34.87 9.40 -0.53
N GLU A 127 -34.74 8.46 -1.44
CA GLU A 127 -35.24 7.12 -1.28
C GLU A 127 -34.35 6.26 -0.36
N GLN A 128 -34.96 5.25 0.26
CA GLN A 128 -34.20 4.28 1.05
C GLN A 128 -33.20 3.56 0.15
N LEU A 129 -31.93 3.55 0.56
CA LEU A 129 -30.90 2.86 -0.18
C LEU A 129 -31.13 1.34 -0.22
N PRO A 130 -30.75 0.66 -1.31
CA PRO A 130 -30.93 -0.78 -1.44
C PRO A 130 -30.18 -1.56 -0.35
N GLU A 131 -30.68 -2.76 -0.06
CA GLU A 131 -30.03 -3.67 0.87
C GLU A 131 -28.77 -4.25 0.25
N LYS A 132 -27.63 -3.67 0.58
CA LYS A 132 -26.31 -4.23 0.25
C LYS A 132 -25.33 -3.93 1.38
N ASP A 133 -24.30 -4.76 1.51
CA ASP A 133 -23.16 -4.45 2.35
C ASP A 133 -22.29 -3.38 1.67
N ARG A 134 -22.11 -2.25 2.33
CA ARG A 134 -21.28 -1.13 1.85
C ARG A 134 -19.89 -1.12 2.44
N VAL A 135 -19.59 -2.03 3.35
CA VAL A 135 -18.23 -2.24 3.83
C VAL A 135 -17.53 -3.21 2.90
N LEU A 136 -16.76 -2.66 1.98
CA LEU A 136 -16.06 -3.43 0.93
C LEU A 136 -14.90 -4.25 1.49
N TYR A 137 -14.25 -3.76 2.55
CA TYR A 137 -13.08 -4.42 3.10
C TYR A 137 -12.84 -4.00 4.55
N ILE A 138 -12.32 -4.95 5.35
CA ILE A 138 -11.90 -4.74 6.75
C ILE A 138 -10.44 -5.15 6.87
N ASP A 139 -9.59 -4.29 7.44
CA ASP A 139 -8.19 -4.62 7.73
C ASP A 139 -7.81 -4.26 9.16
N THR A 140 -7.85 -5.25 10.04
CA THR A 140 -7.43 -5.20 11.44
C THR A 140 -8.27 -4.22 12.28
N ASP A 141 -8.13 -2.91 12.08
CA ASP A 141 -8.71 -1.80 12.83
C ASP A 141 -9.37 -0.74 11.94
N SER A 142 -9.48 -1.00 10.65
CA SER A 142 -10.11 -0.09 9.68
C SER A 142 -11.22 -0.76 8.87
N ILE A 143 -12.23 0.01 8.51
CA ILE A 143 -13.30 -0.35 7.57
C ILE A 143 -13.22 0.53 6.33
N TYR A 144 -13.46 -0.05 5.16
CA TYR A 144 -13.50 0.65 3.88
C TYR A 144 -14.93 0.65 3.37
N VAL A 145 -15.50 1.84 3.26
CA VAL A 145 -16.93 2.03 2.99
C VAL A 145 -17.13 2.62 1.60
N ASP A 146 -18.09 2.06 0.86
CA ASP A 146 -18.55 2.57 -0.42
C ASP A 146 -19.62 3.64 -0.20
N PHE A 147 -19.39 4.84 -0.76
CA PHE A 147 -20.30 5.98 -0.69
C PHE A 147 -21.03 6.27 -2.01
N GLU A 148 -20.84 5.44 -3.05
CA GLU A 148 -21.40 5.69 -4.38
C GLU A 148 -22.93 5.84 -4.34
N ASP A 149 -23.65 4.84 -3.82
CA ASP A 149 -25.13 4.89 -3.75
C ASP A 149 -25.63 6.10 -2.94
N LEU A 150 -24.86 6.54 -1.93
CA LEU A 150 -25.25 7.68 -1.11
C LEU A 150 -25.10 8.99 -1.90
N LEU A 151 -23.99 9.16 -2.64
CA LEU A 151 -23.79 10.31 -3.53
C LEU A 151 -24.82 10.32 -4.65
N GLU A 152 -25.15 9.15 -5.22
CA GLU A 152 -26.21 9.03 -6.23
C GLU A 152 -27.59 9.44 -5.68
N SER A 153 -27.90 9.07 -4.44
CA SER A 153 -29.18 9.42 -3.80
C SER A 153 -29.35 10.93 -3.55
N LEU A 154 -28.23 11.68 -3.50
CA LEU A 154 -28.21 13.14 -3.44
C LEU A 154 -28.28 13.77 -4.84
N HIS A 155 -28.36 12.97 -5.91
CA HIS A 155 -28.20 13.41 -7.29
C HIS A 155 -26.96 14.31 -7.45
N TYR A 156 -25.87 13.87 -6.79
CA TYR A 156 -24.64 14.64 -6.75
C TYR A 156 -24.00 14.74 -8.14
N HIS A 157 -23.65 15.95 -8.57
CA HIS A 157 -23.08 16.23 -9.91
C HIS A 157 -21.90 17.19 -9.90
N GLY A 158 -21.30 17.41 -8.72
CA GLY A 158 -20.22 18.36 -8.51
C GLY A 158 -18.83 17.74 -8.47
N LYS A 159 -17.86 18.54 -8.06
CA LYS A 159 -16.44 18.16 -7.91
C LYS A 159 -15.97 18.06 -6.47
N HIS A 160 -16.76 18.54 -5.52
CA HIS A 160 -16.41 18.59 -4.09
C HIS A 160 -16.93 17.36 -3.32
N TRP A 161 -17.05 16.21 -3.98
CA TRP A 161 -17.59 14.97 -3.40
C TRP A 161 -16.80 14.50 -2.17
N ALA A 162 -15.46 14.67 -2.16
CA ALA A 162 -14.65 14.28 -1.03
C ALA A 162 -14.83 15.26 0.15
N ASP A 163 -14.97 16.57 -0.11
CA ASP A 163 -15.33 17.55 0.90
C ASP A 163 -16.71 17.26 1.50
N LEU A 164 -17.65 16.81 0.66
CA LEU A 164 -18.98 16.39 1.11
C LEU A 164 -18.91 15.17 2.05
N ILE A 165 -18.08 14.17 1.75
CA ILE A 165 -17.87 13.02 2.65
C ILE A 165 -17.25 13.48 3.97
N VAL A 166 -16.23 14.35 3.94
CA VAL A 166 -15.65 14.95 5.16
C VAL A 166 -16.72 15.67 5.98
N PHE A 167 -17.52 16.52 5.34
CA PHE A 167 -18.61 17.24 5.99
C PHE A 167 -19.63 16.29 6.63
N MET A 168 -20.03 15.25 5.93
CA MET A 168 -20.96 14.24 6.47
C MET A 168 -20.35 13.48 7.64
N ASN A 169 -19.05 13.16 7.57
CA ASN A 169 -18.34 12.55 8.69
C ASN A 169 -18.39 13.44 9.93
N ASP A 170 -18.06 14.71 9.78
CA ASP A 170 -17.98 15.67 10.90
C ASP A 170 -19.36 15.97 11.50
N GLU A 171 -20.39 16.09 10.66
CA GLU A 171 -21.73 16.44 11.11
C GLU A 171 -22.53 15.22 11.65
N ARG A 172 -22.19 13.99 11.24
CA ARG A 172 -23.00 12.83 11.56
C ARG A 172 -22.22 11.55 11.88
N LEU A 173 -21.31 11.09 11.00
CA LEU A 173 -20.79 9.72 11.09
C LEU A 173 -19.85 9.54 12.28
N ALA A 174 -18.97 10.50 12.54
CA ALA A 174 -18.06 10.46 13.69
C ALA A 174 -18.84 10.36 15.02
N ALA A 175 -19.87 11.20 15.20
CA ALA A 175 -20.72 11.14 16.39
C ALA A 175 -21.52 9.83 16.50
N MET A 176 -21.96 9.29 15.38
CA MET A 176 -22.65 7.98 15.34
C MET A 176 -21.74 6.86 15.78
N PHE A 177 -20.50 6.80 15.27
CA PHE A 177 -19.52 5.79 15.67
C PHE A 177 -19.13 5.94 17.13
N ASP A 178 -18.81 7.17 17.57
CA ASP A 178 -18.42 7.44 18.97
C ASP A 178 -19.50 7.00 19.94
N LYS A 179 -20.75 7.40 19.70
CA LYS A 179 -21.89 7.00 20.53
C LYS A 179 -22.11 5.49 20.52
N GLY A 180 -22.16 4.89 19.32
CA GLY A 180 -22.45 3.45 19.18
C GLY A 180 -21.39 2.56 19.82
N LEU A 181 -20.10 2.91 19.70
CA LEU A 181 -19.00 2.20 20.35
C LEU A 181 -18.94 2.47 21.85
N THR A 182 -19.08 3.73 22.26
CA THR A 182 -19.08 4.12 23.68
C THR A 182 -20.19 3.42 24.46
N ASP A 183 -21.40 3.35 23.92
CA ASP A 183 -22.53 2.65 24.56
C ASP A 183 -22.24 1.16 24.81
N ILE A 184 -21.58 0.52 23.85
CA ILE A 184 -21.23 -0.92 23.95
C ILE A 184 -20.06 -1.12 24.90
N VAL A 185 -18.99 -0.35 24.76
CA VAL A 185 -17.79 -0.47 25.61
C VAL A 185 -18.11 -0.16 27.06
N ASN A 186 -18.89 0.88 27.34
CA ASN A 186 -19.29 1.23 28.70
C ASN A 186 -20.11 0.13 29.36
N LYS A 187 -20.96 -0.58 28.63
CA LYS A 187 -21.70 -1.74 29.12
C LYS A 187 -20.80 -2.93 29.48
N ARG A 188 -19.69 -3.10 28.76
CA ARG A 188 -18.75 -4.24 28.93
C ARG A 188 -17.61 -3.91 29.89
N HIS A 189 -17.03 -2.74 29.82
CA HIS A 189 -15.75 -2.38 30.44
C HIS A 189 -15.77 -1.10 31.27
N GLY A 190 -16.92 -0.42 31.34
CA GLY A 190 -17.11 0.77 32.19
C GLY A 190 -16.65 2.09 31.61
N LYS A 191 -15.65 2.13 30.71
CA LYS A 191 -15.18 3.37 30.07
C LYS A 191 -14.63 3.11 28.67
N SER A 192 -15.14 3.83 27.68
CA SER A 192 -14.62 3.80 26.31
C SER A 192 -13.43 4.74 26.13
N VAL A 193 -12.44 4.27 25.37
CA VAL A 193 -11.32 5.06 24.82
C VAL A 193 -11.16 4.80 23.32
N LEU A 194 -12.15 4.14 22.70
CA LEU A 194 -12.14 3.81 21.28
C LEU A 194 -12.74 4.98 20.49
N LEU A 195 -12.05 5.33 19.40
CA LEU A 195 -12.50 6.31 18.42
C LEU A 195 -12.39 5.70 17.02
N PHE A 196 -13.35 6.00 16.16
CA PHE A 196 -13.27 5.80 14.73
C PHE A 196 -13.08 7.15 14.06
N ASP A 197 -11.91 7.34 13.47
CA ASP A 197 -11.56 8.56 12.76
C ASP A 197 -11.57 8.32 11.25
N LEU A 198 -11.93 9.35 10.48
CA LEU A 198 -11.77 9.35 9.04
C LEU A 198 -10.29 9.57 8.71
N GLU A 199 -9.62 8.53 8.21
CA GLU A 199 -8.19 8.61 7.85
C GLU A 199 -7.98 8.96 6.37
N THR A 200 -8.76 8.35 5.47
CA THR A 200 -8.56 8.53 4.02
C THR A 200 -9.87 8.45 3.25
N ILE A 201 -9.95 9.25 2.18
CA ILE A 201 -10.97 9.11 1.14
C ILE A 201 -10.24 8.81 -0.17
N ALA A 202 -10.65 7.75 -0.83
CA ALA A 202 -10.08 7.34 -2.11
C ALA A 202 -11.10 7.56 -3.24
N ASP A 203 -10.63 8.12 -4.37
CA ASP A 203 -11.40 8.23 -5.60
C ASP A 203 -11.66 6.84 -6.22
N THR A 204 -10.63 6.03 -6.25
CA THR A 204 -10.67 4.67 -6.80
C THR A 204 -9.88 3.73 -5.92
N ALA A 205 -10.42 2.54 -5.65
CA ALA A 205 -9.72 1.49 -4.93
C ALA A 205 -9.94 0.12 -5.57
N ILE A 206 -8.92 -0.75 -5.53
CA ILE A 206 -9.00 -2.14 -5.97
C ILE A 206 -8.52 -3.03 -4.82
N PHE A 207 -9.40 -3.86 -4.29
CA PHE A 207 -9.10 -4.85 -3.26
C PHE A 207 -8.89 -6.21 -3.92
N MET A 208 -7.63 -6.69 -3.95
CA MET A 208 -7.24 -7.93 -4.65
C MET A 208 -7.34 -9.17 -3.76
N ALA A 209 -6.94 -9.04 -2.52
CA ALA A 209 -6.95 -10.10 -1.52
C ALA A 209 -6.71 -9.52 -0.13
N LYS A 210 -6.79 -10.36 0.90
CA LYS A 210 -6.45 -9.97 2.27
C LYS A 210 -5.06 -9.31 2.32
N LYS A 211 -5.02 -8.06 2.80
CA LYS A 211 -3.80 -7.22 2.90
C LYS A 211 -3.12 -6.94 1.54
N LYS A 212 -3.89 -6.99 0.44
CA LYS A 212 -3.42 -6.62 -0.89
C LYS A 212 -4.44 -5.73 -1.57
N TYR A 213 -4.17 -4.44 -1.61
CA TYR A 213 -5.03 -3.46 -2.25
C TYR A 213 -4.23 -2.24 -2.73
N VAL A 214 -4.83 -1.47 -3.61
CA VAL A 214 -4.31 -0.21 -4.12
C VAL A 214 -5.45 0.81 -4.18
N GLN A 215 -5.14 2.07 -3.89
CA GLN A 215 -6.12 3.16 -3.88
C GLN A 215 -5.49 4.47 -4.33
N CYS A 216 -6.29 5.31 -4.99
CA CYS A 216 -5.95 6.68 -5.34
C CYS A 216 -6.53 7.61 -4.28
N ILE A 217 -5.68 8.24 -3.49
CA ILE A 217 -6.10 9.05 -2.35
C ILE A 217 -6.50 10.44 -2.81
N GLN A 218 -7.76 10.82 -2.56
CA GLN A 218 -8.27 12.17 -2.78
C GLN A 218 -8.10 13.05 -1.54
N TRP A 219 -8.28 12.47 -0.35
CA TRP A 219 -8.12 13.16 0.93
C TRP A 219 -7.45 12.25 1.95
N GLN A 220 -6.59 12.81 2.78
CA GLN A 220 -5.96 12.10 3.89
C GLN A 220 -5.58 13.03 5.02
N ASP A 221 -5.96 12.69 6.26
CA ASP A 221 -5.54 13.36 7.50
C ASP A 221 -5.70 14.90 7.43
N GLY A 222 -6.85 15.38 6.93
CA GLY A 222 -7.15 16.81 6.80
C GLY A 222 -6.61 17.47 5.51
N ARG A 223 -5.93 16.73 4.62
CA ARG A 223 -5.36 17.27 3.39
C ARG A 223 -6.06 16.74 2.15
N MET A 224 -6.59 17.64 1.32
CA MET A 224 -7.11 17.35 0.00
C MET A 224 -5.97 17.29 -1.04
N PHE A 225 -6.05 16.36 -1.99
CA PHE A 225 -5.12 16.24 -3.11
C PHE A 225 -5.85 16.56 -4.42
N GLU A 226 -5.26 17.43 -5.24
CA GLU A 226 -5.86 17.85 -6.53
C GLU A 226 -5.87 16.72 -7.56
N ASP A 227 -4.86 15.86 -7.57
CA ASP A 227 -4.74 14.71 -8.48
C ASP A 227 -4.52 13.42 -7.69
N PRO A 228 -5.58 12.64 -7.43
CA PRO A 228 -5.50 11.36 -6.70
C PRO A 228 -4.55 10.35 -7.34
N LEU A 229 -4.39 10.40 -8.68
CA LEU A 229 -3.51 9.49 -9.41
C LEU A 229 -2.02 9.72 -9.09
N GLN A 230 -1.65 10.88 -8.56
CA GLN A 230 -0.30 11.12 -8.04
C GLN A 230 -0.09 10.56 -6.64
N HIS A 231 -1.19 10.33 -5.91
CA HIS A 231 -1.21 9.87 -4.52
C HIS A 231 -1.72 8.43 -4.40
N ILE A 232 -1.07 7.52 -5.15
CA ILE A 232 -1.38 6.10 -5.10
C ILE A 232 -0.78 5.50 -3.83
N LYS A 233 -1.63 4.92 -3.01
CA LYS A 233 -1.27 4.09 -1.86
C LYS A 233 -1.68 2.65 -2.08
N GLY A 234 -0.92 1.74 -1.49
CA GLY A 234 -1.28 0.34 -1.53
C GLY A 234 -0.70 -0.43 -0.36
N LYS A 235 -1.16 -1.63 -0.16
CA LYS A 235 -0.66 -2.57 0.83
C LYS A 235 -0.42 -3.93 0.16
N GLY A 236 0.72 -4.55 0.46
CA GLY A 236 1.06 -5.87 -0.05
C GLY A 236 1.27 -5.97 -1.57
N ILE A 237 1.41 -4.84 -2.26
CA ILE A 237 1.68 -4.77 -3.70
C ILE A 237 3.15 -4.43 -3.98
N GLU A 238 3.61 -4.80 -5.17
CA GLU A 238 5.01 -4.69 -5.59
C GLU A 238 5.51 -3.23 -5.65
N LEU A 239 4.62 -2.27 -5.82
CA LEU A 239 4.93 -0.82 -5.81
C LEU A 239 5.60 -0.37 -4.50
N ILE A 240 5.23 -1.01 -3.37
CA ILE A 240 5.69 -0.64 -2.03
C ILE A 240 6.73 -1.62 -1.49
N GLN A 241 6.80 -2.81 -2.07
CA GLN A 241 7.73 -3.83 -1.61
C GLN A 241 9.18 -3.37 -1.80
N THR A 242 9.96 -3.52 -0.75
CA THR A 242 11.38 -3.17 -0.74
C THR A 242 12.23 -4.04 -1.68
N GLY A 243 11.67 -5.09 -2.25
CA GLY A 243 12.34 -6.00 -3.18
C GLY A 243 12.35 -5.56 -4.65
N SER A 244 11.72 -4.43 -4.99
CA SER A 244 11.68 -3.89 -6.37
C SER A 244 12.68 -2.74 -6.53
N SER A 245 13.37 -2.69 -7.67
CA SER A 245 14.25 -1.58 -8.03
C SER A 245 13.46 -0.27 -8.25
N GLN A 246 14.15 0.87 -8.26
CA GLN A 246 13.49 2.15 -8.54
C GLN A 246 12.85 2.16 -9.94
N LEU A 247 13.55 1.63 -10.94
CA LEU A 247 13.03 1.52 -12.30
C LEU A 247 11.70 0.75 -12.35
N VAL A 248 11.66 -0.41 -11.70
CA VAL A 248 10.44 -1.25 -11.64
C VAL A 248 9.31 -0.54 -10.90
N ARG A 249 9.60 0.12 -9.77
CA ARG A 249 8.60 0.90 -9.04
C ARG A 249 8.02 2.04 -9.89
N ASP A 250 8.85 2.77 -10.63
CA ASP A 250 8.39 3.86 -11.50
C ASP A 250 7.53 3.34 -12.66
N MET A 251 7.91 2.18 -13.23
CA MET A 251 7.10 1.51 -14.25
C MET A 251 5.74 1.07 -13.72
N LEU A 252 5.72 0.43 -12.56
CA LEU A 252 4.48 -0.02 -11.90
C LEU A 252 3.61 1.18 -11.51
N LYS A 253 4.20 2.24 -10.97
CA LYS A 253 3.45 3.47 -10.64
C LYS A 253 2.77 4.05 -11.88
N TYR A 254 3.51 4.20 -12.97
CA TYR A 254 2.96 4.68 -14.24
C TYR A 254 1.82 3.79 -14.76
N ALA A 255 1.99 2.47 -14.68
CA ALA A 255 0.96 1.53 -15.12
C ALA A 255 -0.28 1.57 -14.22
N TYR A 256 -0.11 1.65 -12.91
CA TYR A 256 -1.23 1.79 -11.97
C TYR A 256 -2.01 3.08 -12.19
N GLN A 257 -1.32 4.20 -12.47
CA GLN A 257 -1.99 5.44 -12.85
C GLN A 257 -2.86 5.29 -14.11
N ALA A 258 -2.40 4.49 -15.09
CA ALA A 258 -3.18 4.24 -16.29
C ALA A 258 -4.38 3.31 -16.05
N ILE A 259 -4.23 2.28 -15.20
CA ILE A 259 -5.30 1.34 -14.85
C ILE A 259 -6.35 2.03 -13.98
N LEU A 260 -5.94 2.60 -12.85
CA LEU A 260 -6.83 3.24 -11.87
C LEU A 260 -7.52 4.49 -12.43
N GLY A 261 -6.83 5.26 -13.28
CA GLY A 261 -7.40 6.41 -13.98
C GLY A 261 -8.29 6.03 -15.18
N ASN A 262 -8.64 4.74 -15.29
CA ASN A 262 -9.55 4.23 -16.34
C ASN A 262 -9.12 4.62 -17.79
N LYS A 263 -7.80 4.76 -18.02
CA LYS A 263 -7.23 5.10 -19.32
C LYS A 263 -7.08 3.88 -20.24
N LEU A 264 -7.17 2.68 -19.68
CA LEU A 264 -7.13 1.42 -20.42
C LEU A 264 -8.56 0.89 -20.54
N LYS A 265 -9.06 0.76 -21.75
CA LYS A 265 -10.42 0.27 -22.03
C LYS A 265 -10.43 -1.12 -22.66
N THR A 266 -9.35 -1.48 -23.32
CA THR A 266 -9.26 -2.70 -24.15
C THR A 266 -7.96 -3.44 -23.91
N SER A 267 -7.92 -4.72 -24.31
CA SER A 267 -6.69 -5.52 -24.36
C SER A 267 -5.60 -4.87 -25.22
N VAL A 268 -6.01 -4.14 -26.27
CA VAL A 268 -5.07 -3.43 -27.15
C VAL A 268 -4.38 -2.28 -26.40
N ASP A 269 -5.11 -1.55 -25.55
CA ASP A 269 -4.52 -0.49 -24.73
C ASP A 269 -3.55 -1.07 -23.72
N TYR A 270 -3.91 -2.18 -23.10
CA TYR A 270 -3.03 -2.91 -22.20
C TYR A 270 -1.76 -3.40 -22.90
N LYS A 271 -1.90 -4.00 -24.10
CA LYS A 271 -0.76 -4.40 -24.96
C LYS A 271 0.19 -3.23 -25.22
N LYS A 272 -0.35 -2.08 -25.63
CA LYS A 272 0.46 -0.87 -25.88
C LYS A 272 1.20 -0.39 -24.63
N LEU A 273 0.55 -0.46 -23.46
CA LEU A 273 1.19 -0.16 -22.18
C LEU A 273 2.38 -1.09 -21.92
N ILE A 274 2.18 -2.41 -22.02
CA ILE A 274 3.25 -3.41 -21.80
C ILE A 274 4.40 -3.19 -22.80
N GLN A 275 4.11 -2.94 -24.09
CA GLN A 275 5.14 -2.63 -25.10
C GLN A 275 5.97 -1.41 -24.74
N LYS A 276 5.33 -0.35 -24.23
CA LYS A 276 6.01 0.86 -23.80
C LYS A 276 6.94 0.60 -22.61
N LEU A 277 6.47 -0.18 -21.62
CA LEU A 277 7.25 -0.55 -20.46
C LEU A 277 8.42 -1.47 -20.83
N TRP A 278 8.17 -2.44 -21.73
CA TRP A 278 9.22 -3.33 -22.25
C TRP A 278 10.36 -2.55 -22.89
N LYS A 279 10.06 -1.65 -23.81
CA LYS A 279 11.08 -0.81 -24.49
C LYS A 279 11.95 -0.02 -23.50
N ARG A 280 11.39 0.41 -22.37
CA ARG A 280 12.14 1.08 -21.32
C ARG A 280 13.03 0.12 -20.55
N PHE A 281 12.51 -1.06 -20.19
CA PHE A 281 13.23 -2.10 -19.45
C PHE A 281 14.37 -2.70 -20.29
N GLU A 282 14.11 -3.01 -21.56
CA GLU A 282 15.07 -3.58 -22.50
C GLU A 282 16.31 -2.70 -22.70
N ARG A 283 16.11 -1.37 -22.76
CA ARG A 283 17.16 -0.37 -22.96
C ARG A 283 18.00 -0.08 -21.72
N GLU A 284 17.55 -0.52 -20.57
CA GLU A 284 18.32 -0.31 -19.33
C GLU A 284 19.58 -1.15 -19.35
N GLU A 285 20.73 -0.52 -19.04
CA GLU A 285 22.04 -1.15 -19.00
C GLU A 285 22.49 -1.42 -17.56
N ASN A 286 21.96 -0.67 -16.59
CA ASN A 286 22.28 -0.89 -15.20
C ASN A 286 21.57 -2.14 -14.68
N ILE A 287 22.35 -3.22 -14.51
CA ILE A 287 21.84 -4.52 -14.10
C ILE A 287 21.12 -4.49 -12.74
N GLU A 288 21.55 -3.66 -11.81
CA GLU A 288 20.91 -3.55 -10.49
C GLU A 288 19.48 -3.03 -10.59
N LEU A 289 19.20 -2.15 -11.56
CA LEU A 289 17.87 -1.64 -11.82
C LEU A 289 16.95 -2.70 -12.45
N LEU A 290 17.52 -3.70 -13.11
CA LEU A 290 16.81 -4.81 -13.72
C LEU A 290 16.60 -5.99 -12.75
N CYS A 291 17.32 -6.03 -11.63
CA CYS A 291 17.26 -7.08 -10.64
C CYS A 291 16.12 -6.88 -9.64
N ALA A 292 15.61 -7.99 -9.11
CA ALA A 292 14.94 -7.99 -7.82
C ALA A 292 15.96 -8.10 -6.70
N TYR A 293 15.64 -7.58 -5.50
CA TYR A 293 16.47 -7.82 -4.33
C TYR A 293 15.66 -8.34 -3.15
N VAL A 294 16.32 -9.10 -2.28
CA VAL A 294 15.68 -9.77 -1.17
C VAL A 294 16.71 -10.01 -0.05
N ASN A 295 16.23 -10.24 1.17
CA ASN A 295 17.09 -10.68 2.26
C ASN A 295 17.31 -12.20 2.19
N ALA A 296 18.57 -12.63 2.26
CA ALA A 296 19.00 -14.03 2.19
C ALA A 296 18.80 -14.81 3.52
N GLY A 297 18.20 -14.22 4.56
CA GLY A 297 18.12 -14.80 5.91
C GLY A 297 17.47 -16.19 6.03
N LYS A 298 16.81 -16.67 4.97
CA LYS A 298 16.28 -18.06 4.89
C LYS A 298 17.11 -18.98 3.99
N PHE A 299 18.32 -18.57 3.59
CA PHE A 299 19.15 -19.37 2.68
C PHE A 299 19.34 -20.81 3.19
N LYS A 300 19.79 -20.97 4.43
CA LYS A 300 20.02 -22.29 5.06
C LYS A 300 18.77 -23.17 5.22
N THR A 301 17.58 -22.60 5.08
CA THR A 301 16.33 -23.38 5.06
C THR A 301 16.08 -24.07 3.73
N TYR A 302 16.60 -23.49 2.64
CA TYR A 302 16.35 -23.95 1.28
C TYR A 302 17.57 -24.60 0.62
N VAL A 303 18.77 -24.30 1.11
CA VAL A 303 20.03 -24.76 0.52
C VAL A 303 20.93 -25.33 1.60
N LEU A 304 21.32 -26.59 1.41
CA LEU A 304 22.48 -27.18 2.09
C LEU A 304 23.69 -26.98 1.17
N ASP A 305 24.53 -26.02 1.52
CA ASP A 305 25.69 -25.61 0.74
C ASP A 305 26.96 -26.01 1.49
N ASP A 306 27.43 -27.23 1.25
CA ASP A 306 28.67 -27.77 1.81
C ASP A 306 29.80 -27.69 0.78
N VAL A 307 31.04 -27.82 1.23
CA VAL A 307 32.24 -27.76 0.39
C VAL A 307 32.21 -28.78 -0.75
N ASN A 308 31.61 -29.92 -0.51
CA ASN A 308 31.57 -31.04 -1.45
C ASN A 308 30.21 -31.28 -2.12
N GLU A 309 29.16 -30.64 -1.66
CA GLU A 309 27.82 -30.92 -2.15
C GLU A 309 26.87 -29.72 -1.97
N VAL A 310 26.12 -29.41 -3.04
CA VAL A 310 25.02 -28.44 -2.97
C VAL A 310 23.71 -29.19 -3.11
N LYS A 311 22.89 -29.19 -2.04
CA LYS A 311 21.54 -29.78 -2.07
C LYS A 311 20.50 -28.68 -1.90
N MET A 312 19.47 -28.71 -2.74
CA MET A 312 18.36 -27.77 -2.67
C MET A 312 17.11 -28.47 -2.17
N ALA A 313 16.35 -27.79 -1.31
CA ALA A 313 15.05 -28.25 -0.89
C ALA A 313 14.08 -28.35 -2.08
N PRO A 314 13.13 -29.28 -2.08
CA PRO A 314 12.01 -29.26 -3.03
C PRO A 314 11.34 -27.88 -3.01
N ARG A 315 11.07 -27.28 -4.17
CA ARG A 315 10.50 -25.92 -4.30
C ARG A 315 11.42 -24.80 -3.77
N CYS A 316 12.74 -24.98 -3.87
CA CYS A 316 13.69 -23.89 -3.60
C CYS A 316 13.37 -22.69 -4.49
N LEU A 317 13.27 -21.50 -3.87
CA LEU A 317 12.92 -20.27 -4.59
C LEU A 317 14.09 -19.81 -5.49
N PRO A 318 13.82 -19.16 -6.65
CA PRO A 318 14.85 -18.74 -7.60
C PRO A 318 15.99 -17.96 -6.98
N GLN A 319 15.68 -17.01 -6.09
CA GLN A 319 16.68 -16.19 -5.42
C GLN A 319 17.68 -17.02 -4.60
N TYR A 320 17.25 -18.11 -3.97
CA TYR A 320 18.13 -18.98 -3.19
C TYR A 320 18.91 -19.95 -4.09
N ARG A 321 18.33 -20.37 -5.23
CA ARG A 321 19.08 -21.09 -6.28
C ARG A 321 20.19 -20.22 -6.85
N GLY A 322 19.88 -18.93 -7.12
CA GLY A 322 20.88 -17.97 -7.58
C GLY A 322 22.00 -17.72 -6.57
N ALA A 323 21.68 -17.66 -5.28
CA ALA A 323 22.70 -17.53 -4.22
C ALA A 323 23.57 -18.80 -4.11
N ALA A 324 22.99 -19.98 -4.26
CA ALA A 324 23.74 -21.25 -4.29
C ALA A 324 24.70 -21.31 -5.49
N LEU A 325 24.25 -20.88 -6.68
CA LEU A 325 25.10 -20.77 -7.86
C LEU A 325 26.26 -19.79 -7.64
N HIS A 326 25.98 -18.62 -7.07
CA HIS A 326 27.04 -17.66 -6.73
C HIS A 326 28.11 -18.31 -5.84
N ASN A 327 27.69 -18.90 -4.72
CA ASN A 327 28.60 -19.54 -3.77
C ASN A 327 29.39 -20.68 -4.42
N TYR A 328 28.75 -21.47 -5.26
CA TYR A 328 29.38 -22.54 -6.02
C TYR A 328 30.49 -22.01 -6.96
N LEU A 329 30.21 -20.98 -7.75
CA LEU A 329 31.17 -20.37 -8.68
C LEU A 329 32.33 -19.71 -7.96
N VAL A 330 32.08 -19.00 -6.84
CA VAL A 330 33.10 -18.40 -6.01
C VAL A 330 34.09 -19.46 -5.49
N ARG A 331 33.61 -20.64 -5.06
CA ARG A 331 34.44 -21.77 -4.65
C ARG A 331 35.21 -22.38 -5.81
N LYS A 332 34.51 -22.73 -6.87
CA LYS A 332 35.09 -23.37 -8.07
C LYS A 332 36.23 -22.58 -8.65
N HIS A 333 36.06 -21.27 -8.76
CA HIS A 333 37.07 -20.37 -9.31
C HIS A 333 38.07 -19.81 -8.27
N LYS A 334 37.97 -20.25 -6.99
CA LYS A 334 38.85 -19.83 -5.88
C LYS A 334 38.83 -18.31 -5.64
N LEU A 335 37.69 -17.66 -5.78
CA LEU A 335 37.49 -16.22 -5.69
C LEU A 335 37.00 -15.74 -4.30
N MET A 336 37.14 -16.54 -3.26
CA MET A 336 36.68 -16.26 -1.90
C MET A 336 37.31 -15.01 -1.28
N THR A 337 38.48 -14.57 -1.77
CA THR A 337 39.11 -13.32 -1.35
C THR A 337 38.52 -12.09 -2.03
N LYS A 338 37.85 -12.26 -3.16
CA LYS A 338 37.24 -11.20 -3.96
C LYS A 338 35.73 -11.06 -3.69
N TYR A 339 35.02 -12.18 -3.56
CA TYR A 339 33.58 -12.20 -3.39
C TYR A 339 33.16 -12.97 -2.13
N LYS A 340 32.21 -12.42 -1.36
CA LYS A 340 31.66 -13.06 -0.17
C LYS A 340 30.59 -14.06 -0.54
N PHE A 341 30.47 -15.12 0.23
CA PHE A 341 29.33 -16.03 0.14
C PHE A 341 28.03 -15.34 0.55
N ILE A 342 26.97 -15.73 -0.14
CA ILE A 342 25.61 -15.27 0.16
C ILE A 342 24.96 -16.28 1.09
N GLU A 343 24.94 -15.99 2.38
CA GLU A 343 24.23 -16.78 3.40
C GLU A 343 23.20 -15.96 4.17
N ASN A 344 23.44 -14.66 4.28
CA ASN A 344 22.63 -13.68 4.99
C ASN A 344 22.69 -12.32 4.29
N GLY A 345 21.90 -11.36 4.78
CA GLY A 345 21.94 -9.99 4.28
C GLY A 345 21.11 -9.79 3.01
N ARG A 346 21.33 -8.67 2.37
CA ARG A 346 20.63 -8.31 1.12
C ARG A 346 21.40 -8.86 -0.07
N MET A 347 20.65 -9.34 -1.08
CA MET A 347 21.19 -9.79 -2.35
C MET A 347 20.32 -9.32 -3.50
N TYR A 348 20.94 -9.03 -4.64
CA TYR A 348 20.29 -8.89 -5.94
C TYR A 348 20.19 -10.26 -6.60
N TRP A 349 19.16 -10.45 -7.43
CA TRP A 349 19.04 -11.67 -8.21
C TRP A 349 18.25 -11.45 -9.50
N TYR A 350 18.54 -12.30 -10.50
CA TYR A 350 17.86 -12.30 -11.79
C TYR A 350 17.77 -13.72 -12.36
N MET A 351 16.89 -13.89 -13.36
CA MET A 351 16.76 -15.13 -14.12
C MET A 351 17.81 -15.16 -15.23
N ILE A 352 18.44 -16.33 -15.42
CA ILE A 352 19.49 -16.55 -16.43
C ILE A 352 18.86 -16.89 -17.76
N ASP A 353 19.37 -16.33 -18.85
CA ASP A 353 19.09 -16.82 -20.21
C ASP A 353 19.84 -18.14 -20.45
N LYS A 354 19.15 -19.25 -20.27
CA LYS A 354 19.71 -20.60 -20.40
C LYS A 354 20.27 -20.90 -21.79
N ASN A 355 19.72 -20.24 -22.83
CA ASN A 355 20.18 -20.45 -24.20
C ASN A 355 21.56 -19.83 -24.47
N ASN A 356 21.93 -18.83 -23.68
CA ASN A 356 23.19 -18.08 -23.82
C ASN A 356 24.15 -18.29 -22.63
N ALA A 357 23.75 -19.10 -21.63
CA ALA A 357 24.60 -19.36 -20.47
C ALA A 357 25.80 -20.25 -20.83
N LEU A 358 27.00 -19.80 -20.42
CA LEU A 358 28.28 -20.50 -20.65
C LEU A 358 28.62 -21.41 -19.47
N LEU A 359 27.64 -22.15 -18.94
CA LEU A 359 27.82 -23.11 -17.86
C LEU A 359 27.78 -24.54 -18.41
N ASP A 360 28.90 -25.21 -18.32
CA ASP A 360 29.01 -26.68 -18.52
C ASP A 360 28.91 -27.36 -17.14
N GLU A 361 27.70 -27.34 -16.54
CA GLU A 361 27.47 -27.75 -15.15
C GLU A 361 26.32 -28.74 -15.03
N PRO A 362 26.43 -29.69 -14.06
CA PRO A 362 25.44 -30.75 -13.89
C PRO A 362 24.11 -30.31 -13.32
N PHE A 363 23.96 -29.03 -12.96
CA PHE A 363 22.76 -28.47 -12.34
C PHE A 363 21.97 -27.63 -13.32
N ASP A 364 20.64 -27.76 -13.26
CA ASP A 364 19.72 -26.89 -14.01
C ASP A 364 19.57 -25.53 -13.32
N TRP A 365 20.60 -24.71 -13.40
CA TRP A 365 20.62 -23.37 -12.84
C TRP A 365 19.77 -22.42 -13.69
N ASP A 366 18.78 -21.76 -13.08
CA ASP A 366 17.86 -20.86 -13.77
C ASP A 366 17.92 -19.41 -13.22
N ALA A 367 18.66 -19.18 -12.16
CA ALA A 367 18.81 -17.88 -11.55
C ALA A 367 20.24 -17.64 -11.07
N PHE A 368 20.65 -16.38 -11.00
CA PHE A 368 21.90 -15.94 -10.43
C PHE A 368 21.65 -14.82 -9.40
N ALA A 369 22.43 -14.81 -8.31
CA ALA A 369 22.39 -13.77 -7.31
C ALA A 369 23.79 -13.24 -6.99
N PHE A 370 23.86 -12.02 -6.45
CA PHE A 370 25.10 -11.38 -6.05
C PHE A 370 24.88 -10.41 -4.88
N ASN A 371 25.94 -10.14 -4.12
CA ASN A 371 25.90 -9.17 -3.04
C ASN A 371 25.83 -7.73 -3.60
N PRO A 372 25.09 -6.80 -2.96
CA PRO A 372 25.17 -5.38 -3.29
C PRO A 372 26.62 -4.89 -3.23
N ALA A 373 27.00 -4.01 -4.16
CA ALA A 373 28.35 -3.45 -4.30
C ALA A 373 29.47 -4.45 -4.67
N GLU A 374 29.15 -5.71 -4.89
CA GLU A 374 30.12 -6.76 -5.28
C GLU A 374 29.67 -7.46 -6.58
N TYR A 375 29.33 -6.69 -7.62
CA TYR A 375 28.89 -7.27 -8.89
C TYR A 375 30.00 -8.10 -9.54
N PRO A 376 29.80 -9.42 -9.73
CA PRO A 376 30.83 -10.32 -10.23
C PRO A 376 30.82 -10.33 -11.76
N GLU A 377 31.48 -9.36 -12.39
CA GLU A 377 31.54 -9.21 -13.86
C GLU A 377 31.97 -10.49 -14.59
N GLU A 378 32.87 -11.24 -14.00
CA GLU A 378 33.37 -12.50 -14.57
C GLU A 378 32.21 -13.50 -14.74
N PHE A 379 31.35 -13.62 -13.72
CA PHE A 379 30.22 -14.54 -13.77
C PHE A 379 29.09 -14.00 -14.63
N ALA A 380 28.85 -12.68 -14.58
CA ALA A 380 27.79 -12.05 -15.34
C ALA A 380 27.92 -12.25 -16.85
N LYS A 381 29.15 -12.27 -17.38
CA LYS A 381 29.42 -12.58 -18.79
C LYS A 381 29.10 -14.02 -19.15
N MET A 382 29.22 -14.94 -18.19
CA MET A 382 28.88 -16.36 -18.35
C MET A 382 27.37 -16.64 -18.20
N LEU A 383 26.67 -15.75 -17.51
CA LEU A 383 25.31 -15.92 -17.06
C LEU A 383 24.45 -14.70 -17.46
N PRO A 384 24.21 -14.48 -18.75
CA PRO A 384 23.43 -13.34 -19.20
C PRO A 384 22.00 -13.41 -18.63
N MET A 385 21.45 -12.23 -18.31
CA MET A 385 20.08 -12.11 -17.82
C MET A 385 19.08 -12.41 -18.94
N ASP A 386 18.11 -13.25 -18.67
CA ASP A 386 16.87 -13.31 -19.46
C ASP A 386 16.02 -12.07 -19.15
N LYS A 387 16.29 -10.99 -19.88
CA LYS A 387 15.58 -9.71 -19.69
C LYS A 387 14.07 -9.85 -19.89
N LEU A 388 13.62 -10.70 -20.82
CA LEU A 388 12.20 -10.84 -21.12
C LEU A 388 11.47 -11.54 -19.97
N TYR A 389 12.02 -12.65 -19.48
CA TYR A 389 11.45 -13.37 -18.33
C TYR A 389 11.52 -12.53 -17.07
N GLN A 390 12.61 -11.78 -16.86
CA GLN A 390 12.76 -10.87 -15.71
C GLN A 390 11.72 -9.77 -15.75
N PHE A 391 11.48 -9.14 -16.90
CA PHE A 391 10.43 -8.15 -17.11
C PHE A 391 9.04 -8.72 -16.84
N PHE A 392 8.75 -9.91 -17.39
CA PHE A 392 7.48 -10.59 -17.12
C PHE A 392 7.26 -10.74 -15.62
N LYS A 393 8.26 -11.24 -14.90
CA LYS A 393 8.17 -11.52 -13.47
C LYS A 393 8.02 -10.26 -12.60
N LEU A 394 8.76 -9.20 -12.92
CA LEU A 394 8.80 -7.99 -12.10
C LEU A 394 7.73 -6.96 -12.46
N VAL A 395 7.28 -6.94 -13.71
CA VAL A 395 6.37 -5.90 -14.21
C VAL A 395 5.05 -6.48 -14.69
N VAL A 396 5.07 -7.44 -15.63
CA VAL A 396 3.84 -7.93 -16.27
C VAL A 396 2.96 -8.68 -15.28
N SER A 397 3.49 -9.67 -14.58
CA SER A 397 2.71 -10.50 -13.66
C SER A 397 2.04 -9.71 -12.51
N PRO A 398 2.68 -8.70 -11.88
CA PRO A 398 1.99 -7.78 -10.98
C PRO A 398 0.84 -7.00 -11.62
N LEU A 399 1.04 -6.52 -12.86
CA LEU A 399 0.03 -5.72 -13.57
C LEU A 399 -1.16 -6.55 -14.03
N GLU A 400 -0.96 -7.77 -14.49
CA GLU A 400 -2.04 -8.68 -14.89
C GLU A 400 -3.04 -8.92 -13.76
N ARG A 401 -2.54 -9.06 -12.53
CA ARG A 401 -3.39 -9.26 -11.35
C ARG A 401 -4.33 -8.10 -11.07
N ILE A 402 -3.91 -6.87 -11.38
CA ILE A 402 -4.74 -5.68 -11.19
C ILE A 402 -5.62 -5.44 -12.41
N ALA A 403 -5.05 -5.50 -13.62
CA ALA A 403 -5.77 -5.23 -14.84
C ALA A 403 -6.95 -6.21 -15.06
N SER A 404 -6.79 -7.48 -14.70
CA SER A 404 -7.87 -8.47 -14.78
C SER A 404 -9.08 -8.14 -13.90
N LEU A 405 -8.87 -7.42 -12.78
CA LEU A 405 -9.97 -6.99 -11.88
C LEU A 405 -10.73 -5.77 -12.43
N THR A 406 -10.18 -5.07 -13.41
CA THR A 406 -10.86 -3.94 -14.08
C THR A 406 -11.61 -4.35 -15.35
N GLY A 407 -11.79 -5.65 -15.58
CA GLY A 407 -12.48 -6.18 -16.76
C GLY A 407 -11.62 -6.24 -18.04
N ILE A 408 -10.35 -5.86 -17.97
CA ILE A 408 -9.43 -5.96 -19.09
C ILE A 408 -9.03 -7.44 -19.29
N ASN A 409 -9.26 -7.98 -20.48
CA ASN A 409 -8.81 -9.33 -20.83
C ASN A 409 -7.28 -9.33 -21.06
N THR A 410 -6.51 -9.65 -20.03
CA THR A 410 -5.04 -9.72 -20.09
C THR A 410 -4.54 -11.02 -20.76
N ALA A 411 -5.39 -12.06 -20.84
CA ALA A 411 -5.09 -13.33 -21.50
C ALA A 411 -5.41 -13.32 -23.00
N ASP A 412 -5.75 -12.15 -23.57
CA ASP A 412 -5.99 -12.02 -25.01
C ASP A 412 -4.74 -12.46 -25.79
N PRO A 413 -4.87 -13.34 -26.81
CA PRO A 413 -3.77 -13.76 -27.68
C PRO A 413 -2.96 -12.59 -28.25
N LEU A 414 -3.62 -11.45 -28.54
CA LEU A 414 -2.94 -10.24 -28.97
C LEU A 414 -1.96 -9.65 -27.94
N VAL A 415 -2.19 -9.89 -26.64
CA VAL A 415 -1.24 -9.50 -25.58
C VAL A 415 -0.07 -10.48 -25.55
N ASN A 416 -0.36 -11.77 -25.73
CA ASN A 416 0.64 -12.85 -25.68
C ASN A 416 1.60 -12.88 -26.88
N GLU A 417 1.25 -12.28 -28.02
CA GLU A 417 2.17 -12.13 -29.15
C GLU A 417 3.45 -11.35 -28.83
N LEU A 418 3.45 -10.56 -27.76
CA LEU A 418 4.64 -9.84 -27.28
C LEU A 418 5.52 -10.63 -26.35
N LEU A 419 4.98 -11.70 -25.80
CA LEU A 419 5.62 -12.59 -24.87
C LEU A 419 5.66 -14.01 -25.52
N PRO A 420 6.31 -14.17 -26.66
CA PRO A 420 6.35 -15.46 -27.32
C PRO A 420 7.03 -16.47 -26.41
N THR A 421 6.30 -17.52 -26.04
CA THR A 421 6.84 -18.74 -25.43
C THR A 421 7.33 -18.66 -23.96
N LEU A 422 6.59 -18.03 -23.07
CA LEU A 422 6.81 -18.21 -21.63
C LEU A 422 5.74 -19.09 -20.94
N ILE A 423 4.92 -19.80 -21.73
CA ILE A 423 3.99 -20.84 -21.25
C ILE A 423 4.49 -22.22 -21.69
#